data_c964ea7c19cae23df897208e9441c41a
#
_entry.id   c964ea7c19cae23df897208e9441c41a
#
_cell.length_a   1.000
_cell.length_b   1.000
_cell.length_c   1.000
_cell.angle_alpha   90.00
_cell.angle_beta   90.00
_cell.angle_gamma   90.00
#
_symmetry.space_group_name_H-M   'P 1'
#
loop_
_entity.id
_entity.type
_entity.pdbx_description
1 polymer ?
#
loop_
_entity_poly.entity_id
_entity_poly.type
_entity_poly.pdbx_seq_one_letter_code
_entity_poly.pdbx_strand_id
1 'polypeptide(L)'
;MRKCKYNDLDEITENLYLGDYSASVDIRQLKEKGITKVLSVYDYTKGPKYDLSIMHKTIFIMDDVPQNIIKYFGECLNFIKGDEKVLVHCMAGASRSATVVIAYLMWVNKWKFEEAFSFVKSKRPIACPNDGFQDQLKLFEKLLINNEYDINKIQFSKINWKSDSLL
;
A
#
# COMPACT_ATOMS: atom_id res chain seq x y z
N MET A 1 -24.33 15.13 15.51
CA MET A 1 -23.59 14.17 14.67
C MET A 1 -22.12 14.20 15.08
N ARG A 2 -21.62 13.14 15.72
CA ARG A 2 -20.18 13.02 15.98
C ARG A 2 -19.52 12.70 14.65
N LYS A 3 -18.75 13.63 14.07
CA LYS A 3 -17.80 13.32 13.00
C LYS A 3 -16.80 12.32 13.61
N CYS A 4 -16.82 11.06 13.16
CA CYS A 4 -15.68 10.17 13.37
C CYS A 4 -14.49 10.82 12.67
N LYS A 5 -13.66 11.48 13.46
CA LYS A 5 -12.45 12.15 12.98
C LYS A 5 -11.38 11.07 12.86
N TYR A 6 -11.39 10.34 11.72
CA TYR A 6 -10.23 9.53 11.37
C TYR A 6 -9.07 10.49 11.07
N ASN A 7 -7.88 10.11 11.46
CA ASN A 7 -6.70 10.85 11.07
C ASN A 7 -6.50 10.74 9.56
N ASP A 8 -6.08 11.83 8.94
CA ASP A 8 -5.75 11.81 7.51
C ASP A 8 -4.53 10.92 7.24
N LEU A 9 -3.69 10.73 8.26
CA LEU A 9 -2.43 10.00 8.24
C LEU A 9 -2.22 9.23 9.54
N ASP A 10 -1.88 7.95 9.43
CA ASP A 10 -1.50 7.10 10.56
C ASP A 10 -0.09 6.52 10.36
N GLU A 11 0.69 6.48 11.44
CA GLU A 11 1.98 5.80 11.48
C GLU A 11 1.74 4.30 11.64
N ILE A 12 2.19 3.51 10.67
CA ILE A 12 2.09 2.05 10.68
C ILE A 12 3.32 1.46 11.33
N THR A 13 4.50 1.90 10.89
CA THR A 13 5.80 1.62 11.50
C THR A 13 6.62 2.91 11.53
N GLU A 14 7.79 2.91 12.16
CA GLU A 14 8.67 4.08 12.27
C GLU A 14 8.91 4.80 10.92
N ASN A 15 9.01 4.05 9.82
CA ASN A 15 9.30 4.59 8.48
C ASN A 15 8.15 4.45 7.49
N LEU A 16 6.99 3.93 7.90
CA LEU A 16 5.86 3.68 6.99
C LEU A 16 4.58 4.32 7.51
N TYR A 17 3.99 5.16 6.69
CA TYR A 17 2.74 5.88 6.95
C TYR A 17 1.67 5.48 5.94
N LEU A 18 0.44 5.40 6.39
CA LEU A 18 -0.75 5.13 5.57
C LEU A 18 -1.72 6.29 5.72
N GLY A 19 -2.16 6.85 4.60
CA GLY A 19 -3.03 8.03 4.62
C GLY A 19 -3.99 8.12 3.45
N ASP A 20 -4.77 9.21 3.48
CA ASP A 20 -5.67 9.61 2.42
C ASP A 20 -5.05 10.69 1.51
N TYR A 21 -5.85 11.20 0.57
CA TYR A 21 -5.41 12.26 -0.34
C TYR A 21 -5.07 13.56 0.41
N SER A 22 -5.81 13.90 1.48
CA SER A 22 -5.57 15.12 2.26
C SER A 22 -4.18 15.11 2.88
N ALA A 23 -3.77 13.97 3.43
CA ALA A 23 -2.42 13.78 3.97
C ALA A 23 -1.34 14.00 2.90
N SER A 24 -1.58 13.54 1.67
CA SER A 24 -0.60 13.64 0.59
C SER A 24 -0.35 15.06 0.09
N VAL A 25 -1.31 15.95 0.26
CA VAL A 25 -1.18 17.37 -0.16
C VAL A 25 -0.78 18.31 0.98
N ASP A 26 -0.78 17.85 2.22
CA ASP A 26 -0.30 18.63 3.38
C ASP A 26 1.24 18.55 3.48
N ILE A 27 1.90 19.36 2.67
CA ILE A 27 3.38 19.43 2.61
C ILE A 27 3.99 19.78 3.98
N ARG A 28 3.31 20.56 4.80
CA ARG A 28 3.78 20.90 6.15
C ARG A 28 3.81 19.65 7.02
N GLN A 29 2.71 18.89 7.04
CA GLN A 29 2.64 17.62 7.79
C GLN A 29 3.68 16.61 7.33
N LEU A 30 3.90 16.47 6.01
CA LEU A 30 4.92 15.58 5.47
C LEU A 30 6.33 15.96 5.98
N LYS A 31 6.67 17.25 5.93
CA LYS A 31 7.98 17.75 6.40
C LYS A 31 8.14 17.58 7.92
N GLU A 32 7.13 17.89 8.71
CA GLU A 32 7.15 17.72 10.18
C GLU A 32 7.38 16.27 10.59
N LYS A 33 6.86 15.30 9.83
CA LYS A 33 7.08 13.87 10.06
C LYS A 33 8.36 13.34 9.43
N GLY A 34 9.06 14.14 8.64
CA GLY A 34 10.27 13.73 7.93
C GLY A 34 9.99 12.79 6.75
N ILE A 35 8.78 12.80 6.19
CA ILE A 35 8.42 11.98 5.03
C ILE A 35 9.07 12.56 3.77
N THR A 36 9.89 11.75 3.11
CA THR A 36 10.64 12.10 1.90
C THR A 36 10.23 11.30 0.67
N LYS A 37 9.38 10.28 0.85
CA LYS A 37 8.82 9.48 -0.24
C LYS A 37 7.30 9.46 -0.15
N VAL A 38 6.62 9.58 -1.29
CA VAL A 38 5.16 9.43 -1.38
C VAL A 38 4.82 8.47 -2.51
N LEU A 39 4.08 7.41 -2.16
CA LEU A 39 3.50 6.46 -3.11
C LEU A 39 2.00 6.70 -3.21
N SER A 40 1.55 7.18 -4.34
CA SER A 40 0.14 7.41 -4.65
C SER A 40 -0.44 6.20 -5.39
N VAL A 41 -1.48 5.58 -4.85
CA VAL A 41 -2.16 4.41 -5.44
C VAL A 41 -3.61 4.79 -5.72
N TYR A 42 -3.88 5.38 -6.88
CA TYR A 42 -5.18 5.94 -7.19
C TYR A 42 -5.39 6.14 -8.71
N ASP A 43 -6.57 6.59 -9.10
CA ASP A 43 -7.02 6.64 -10.50
C ASP A 43 -7.08 8.07 -11.08
N TYR A 44 -6.50 9.06 -10.41
CA TYR A 44 -6.47 10.45 -10.87
C TYR A 44 -5.18 10.77 -11.63
N THR A 45 -5.33 11.43 -12.77
CA THR A 45 -4.21 11.90 -13.60
C THR A 45 -3.56 13.19 -13.06
N LYS A 46 -4.27 13.93 -12.21
CA LYS A 46 -3.78 15.15 -11.57
C LYS A 46 -3.55 14.89 -10.09
N GLY A 47 -2.37 14.39 -9.78
CA GLY A 47 -1.93 14.17 -8.40
C GLY A 47 -1.26 15.37 -7.77
N PRO A 48 -0.88 15.24 -6.49
CA PRO A 48 -0.10 16.25 -5.78
C PRO A 48 1.19 16.58 -6.55
N LYS A 49 1.60 17.82 -6.48
CA LYS A 49 2.90 18.25 -7.00
C LYS A 49 3.84 18.47 -5.83
N TYR A 50 4.98 17.81 -5.86
CA TYR A 50 6.01 17.92 -4.85
C TYR A 50 7.22 18.67 -5.40
N ASP A 51 7.96 19.32 -4.51
CA ASP A 51 9.30 19.82 -4.81
C ASP A 51 10.33 18.67 -4.82
N LEU A 52 11.58 18.98 -5.15
CA LEU A 52 12.64 17.97 -5.25
C LEU A 52 13.00 17.30 -3.90
N SER A 53 12.45 17.76 -2.79
CA SER A 53 12.68 17.15 -1.47
C SER A 53 11.85 15.90 -1.24
N ILE A 54 10.83 15.64 -2.07
CA ILE A 54 9.95 14.49 -1.95
C ILE A 54 10.01 13.66 -3.23
N MET A 55 10.48 12.41 -3.09
CA MET A 55 10.43 11.43 -4.16
C MET A 55 8.99 10.92 -4.31
N HIS A 56 8.42 11.02 -5.49
CA HIS A 56 7.03 10.66 -5.74
C HIS A 56 6.90 9.57 -6.81
N LYS A 57 6.05 8.59 -6.52
CA LYS A 57 5.63 7.54 -7.47
C LYS A 57 4.12 7.42 -7.48
N THR A 58 3.54 7.23 -8.65
CA THR A 58 2.10 6.99 -8.82
C THR A 58 1.85 5.64 -9.48
N ILE A 59 0.92 4.89 -8.92
CA ILE A 59 0.33 3.68 -9.50
C ILE A 59 -1.12 4.00 -9.86
N PHE A 60 -1.43 3.92 -11.15
CA PHE A 60 -2.79 4.18 -11.63
C PHE A 60 -3.63 2.91 -11.56
N ILE A 61 -4.57 2.87 -10.62
CA ILE A 61 -5.49 1.75 -10.44
C ILE A 61 -6.79 2.21 -9.77
N MET A 62 -7.92 1.69 -10.23
CA MET A 62 -9.23 1.92 -9.59
C MET A 62 -9.41 1.05 -8.36
N ASP A 63 -10.24 1.50 -7.42
CA ASP A 63 -10.65 0.70 -6.27
C ASP A 63 -11.86 -0.15 -6.64
N ASP A 64 -11.60 -1.21 -7.39
CA ASP A 64 -12.64 -2.11 -7.90
C ASP A 64 -12.16 -3.56 -7.87
N VAL A 65 -13.06 -4.49 -7.57
CA VAL A 65 -12.78 -5.92 -7.38
C VAL A 65 -12.02 -6.56 -8.54
N PRO A 66 -12.34 -6.32 -9.83
CA PRO A 66 -11.63 -6.95 -10.94
C PRO A 66 -10.23 -6.38 -11.22
N GLN A 67 -9.83 -5.31 -10.55
CA GLN A 67 -8.52 -4.68 -10.78
C GLN A 67 -7.37 -5.58 -10.34
N ASN A 68 -6.32 -5.65 -11.16
CA ASN A 68 -5.14 -6.46 -10.89
C ASN A 68 -4.06 -5.62 -10.19
N ILE A 69 -4.16 -5.49 -8.85
CA ILE A 69 -3.19 -4.71 -8.05
C ILE A 69 -1.89 -5.46 -7.81
N ILE A 70 -1.94 -6.79 -7.71
CA ILE A 70 -0.76 -7.62 -7.41
C ILE A 70 0.36 -7.45 -8.45
N LYS A 71 0.03 -7.16 -9.71
CA LYS A 71 1.04 -6.92 -10.76
C LYS A 71 1.96 -5.73 -10.46
N TYR A 72 1.52 -4.80 -9.59
CA TYR A 72 2.28 -3.63 -9.19
C TYR A 72 3.05 -3.83 -7.88
N PHE A 73 2.86 -4.96 -7.17
CA PHE A 73 3.50 -5.15 -5.87
C PHE A 73 5.02 -5.03 -5.98
N GLY A 74 5.66 -5.65 -6.96
CA GLY A 74 7.11 -5.58 -7.10
C GLY A 74 7.66 -4.16 -7.11
N GLU A 75 7.07 -3.27 -7.90
CA GLU A 75 7.52 -1.87 -7.96
C GLU A 75 7.12 -1.03 -6.74
N CYS A 76 5.95 -1.31 -6.14
CA CYS A 76 5.53 -0.66 -4.90
C CYS A 76 6.46 -1.01 -3.74
N LEU A 77 6.73 -2.29 -3.54
CA LEU A 77 7.55 -2.79 -2.43
C LEU A 77 9.00 -2.30 -2.55
N ASN A 78 9.56 -2.30 -3.76
CA ASN A 78 10.88 -1.74 -4.01
C ASN A 78 10.94 -0.22 -3.78
N PHE A 79 9.86 0.51 -4.06
CA PHE A 79 9.79 1.94 -3.78
C PHE A 79 9.73 2.24 -2.28
N ILE A 80 8.97 1.43 -1.52
CA ILE A 80 8.82 1.59 -0.07
C ILE A 80 10.11 1.20 0.67
N LYS A 81 10.80 0.17 0.18
CA LYS A 81 12.01 -0.38 0.80
C LYS A 81 13.06 0.69 1.07
N GLY A 82 13.69 0.61 2.24
CA GLY A 82 14.78 1.50 2.66
C GLY A 82 14.50 2.13 4.01
N ASP A 83 15.37 3.07 4.39
CA ASP A 83 15.34 3.74 5.69
C ASP A 83 14.58 5.09 5.65
N GLU A 84 14.18 5.55 4.45
CA GLU A 84 13.44 6.79 4.29
C GLU A 84 11.99 6.62 4.75
N LYS A 85 11.43 7.68 5.28
CA LYS A 85 10.02 7.71 5.68
C LYS A 85 9.12 7.86 4.45
N VAL A 86 8.18 6.94 4.32
CA VAL A 86 7.29 6.80 3.16
C VAL A 86 5.84 6.96 3.56
N LEU A 87 5.10 7.83 2.88
CA LEU A 87 3.65 7.84 2.88
C LEU A 87 3.12 6.99 1.71
N VAL A 88 2.28 6.01 2.00
CA VAL A 88 1.46 5.32 1.00
C VAL A 88 0.02 5.80 1.15
N HIS A 89 -0.56 6.35 0.08
CA HIS A 89 -1.91 6.88 0.13
C HIS A 89 -2.75 6.50 -1.08
N CYS A 90 -4.06 6.59 -0.93
CA CYS A 90 -5.05 6.59 -2.00
C CYS A 90 -6.06 7.71 -1.77
N MET A 91 -7.31 7.60 -2.19
CA MET A 91 -8.31 8.64 -1.93
C MET A 91 -8.74 8.67 -0.46
N ALA A 92 -9.18 7.54 0.08
CA ALA A 92 -9.65 7.42 1.47
C ALA A 92 -8.60 6.83 2.43
N GLY A 93 -7.52 6.27 1.90
CA GLY A 93 -6.54 5.55 2.71
C GLY A 93 -7.10 4.28 3.35
N ALA A 94 -8.05 3.61 2.67
CA ALA A 94 -8.75 2.46 3.20
C ALA A 94 -8.50 1.17 2.41
N SER A 95 -8.54 1.20 1.07
CA SER A 95 -8.47 -0.01 0.27
C SER A 95 -7.15 -0.13 -0.51
N ARG A 96 -6.94 0.64 -1.58
CA ARG A 96 -5.76 0.53 -2.47
C ARG A 96 -4.43 0.69 -1.73
N SER A 97 -4.27 1.77 -1.00
CA SER A 97 -3.05 2.03 -0.23
C SER A 97 -2.86 1.04 0.92
N ALA A 98 -3.94 0.67 1.61
CA ALA A 98 -3.89 -0.35 2.66
C ALA A 98 -3.43 -1.71 2.11
N THR A 99 -3.88 -2.08 0.90
CA THR A 99 -3.45 -3.30 0.21
C THR A 99 -1.93 -3.33 0.02
N VAL A 100 -1.36 -2.23 -0.48
CA VAL A 100 0.09 -2.13 -0.70
C VAL A 100 0.87 -2.18 0.61
N VAL A 101 0.39 -1.50 1.65
CA VAL A 101 1.02 -1.51 2.99
C VAL A 101 0.97 -2.92 3.60
N ILE A 102 -0.16 -3.61 3.50
CA ILE A 102 -0.28 -5.01 3.96
C ILE A 102 0.70 -5.91 3.22
N ALA A 103 0.77 -5.81 1.89
CA ALA A 103 1.72 -6.59 1.08
C ALA A 103 3.18 -6.33 1.50
N TYR A 104 3.53 -5.08 1.78
CA TYR A 104 4.87 -4.74 2.26
C TYR A 104 5.20 -5.41 3.60
N LEU A 105 4.29 -5.35 4.57
CA LEU A 105 4.49 -5.98 5.87
C LEU A 105 4.55 -7.50 5.78
N MET A 106 3.73 -8.12 4.93
CA MET A 106 3.81 -9.56 4.66
C MET A 106 5.20 -9.97 4.17
N TRP A 107 5.78 -9.18 3.27
CA TRP A 107 7.10 -9.46 2.71
C TRP A 107 8.23 -9.28 3.73
N VAL A 108 8.32 -8.09 4.35
CA VAL A 108 9.49 -7.75 5.19
C VAL A 108 9.50 -8.48 6.54
N ASN A 109 8.31 -8.77 7.10
CA ASN A 109 8.18 -9.48 8.38
C ASN A 109 7.94 -10.98 8.22
N LYS A 110 7.75 -11.46 6.98
CA LYS A 110 7.32 -12.85 6.68
C LYS A 110 6.01 -13.21 7.36
N TRP A 111 5.11 -12.25 7.45
CA TRP A 111 3.80 -12.43 8.06
C TRP A 111 2.80 -13.01 7.06
N LYS A 112 1.83 -13.77 7.60
CA LYS A 112 0.65 -14.17 6.84
C LYS A 112 -0.25 -12.95 6.57
N PHE A 113 -1.13 -13.07 5.58
CA PHE A 113 -2.09 -12.01 5.25
C PHE A 113 -2.91 -11.55 6.46
N GLU A 114 -3.50 -12.50 7.21
CA GLU A 114 -4.35 -12.16 8.35
C GLU A 114 -3.59 -11.40 9.44
N GLU A 115 -2.33 -11.75 9.67
CA GLU A 115 -1.48 -11.09 10.65
C GLU A 115 -1.15 -9.65 10.23
N ALA A 116 -0.70 -9.48 8.99
CA ALA A 116 -0.39 -8.15 8.45
C ALA A 116 -1.63 -7.26 8.38
N PHE A 117 -2.78 -7.80 7.97
CA PHE A 117 -4.03 -7.07 7.89
C PHE A 117 -4.52 -6.63 9.28
N SER A 118 -4.51 -7.54 10.26
CA SER A 118 -4.87 -7.23 11.65
C SER A 118 -3.97 -6.14 12.24
N PHE A 119 -2.67 -6.20 11.97
CA PHE A 119 -1.73 -5.17 12.40
C PHE A 119 -2.04 -3.81 11.79
N VAL A 120 -2.22 -3.73 10.47
CA VAL A 120 -2.57 -2.47 9.79
C VAL A 120 -3.89 -1.91 10.32
N LYS A 121 -4.90 -2.78 10.51
CA LYS A 121 -6.21 -2.37 11.03
C LYS A 121 -6.14 -1.86 12.47
N SER A 122 -5.22 -2.37 13.28
CA SER A 122 -4.98 -1.87 14.64
C SER A 122 -4.42 -0.44 14.65
N LYS A 123 -3.65 -0.07 13.62
CA LYS A 123 -3.05 1.27 13.46
C LYS A 123 -3.99 2.24 12.74
N ARG A 124 -4.70 1.74 11.73
CA ARG A 124 -5.67 2.49 10.92
C ARG A 124 -6.99 1.72 10.82
N PRO A 125 -7.96 1.96 11.72
CA PRO A 125 -9.19 1.17 11.82
C PRO A 125 -10.06 1.15 10.56
N ILE A 126 -9.96 2.18 9.70
CA ILE A 126 -10.69 2.23 8.43
C ILE A 126 -10.04 1.38 7.32
N ALA A 127 -8.85 0.83 7.53
CA ALA A 127 -8.20 -0.02 6.55
C ALA A 127 -9.08 -1.23 6.22
N CYS A 128 -9.47 -1.33 4.94
CA CYS A 128 -10.37 -2.36 4.44
C CYS A 128 -10.14 -2.52 2.92
N PRO A 129 -9.18 -3.34 2.49
CA PRO A 129 -9.05 -3.71 1.09
C PRO A 129 -10.34 -4.29 0.55
N ASN A 130 -10.72 -3.98 -0.71
CA ASN A 130 -11.85 -4.64 -1.34
C ASN A 130 -11.60 -6.16 -1.48
N ASP A 131 -12.66 -6.94 -1.71
CA ASP A 131 -12.59 -8.41 -1.70
C ASP A 131 -11.58 -8.95 -2.73
N GLY A 132 -11.55 -8.37 -3.95
CA GLY A 132 -10.59 -8.77 -4.97
C GLY A 132 -9.13 -8.49 -4.58
N PHE A 133 -8.89 -7.42 -3.84
CA PHE A 133 -7.56 -7.12 -3.32
C PHE A 133 -7.17 -8.03 -2.16
N GLN A 134 -8.13 -8.43 -1.32
CA GLN A 134 -7.86 -9.42 -0.28
C GLN A 134 -7.50 -10.78 -0.88
N ASP A 135 -8.20 -11.22 -1.94
CA ASP A 135 -7.87 -12.46 -2.64
C ASP A 135 -6.47 -12.40 -3.25
N GLN A 136 -6.09 -11.25 -3.81
CA GLN A 136 -4.74 -11.05 -4.36
C GLN A 136 -3.66 -11.01 -3.25
N LEU A 137 -3.96 -10.52 -2.06
CA LEU A 137 -3.05 -10.61 -0.91
C LEU A 137 -2.87 -12.07 -0.44
N LYS A 138 -3.92 -12.87 -0.44
CA LYS A 138 -3.83 -14.32 -0.14
C LYS A 138 -3.02 -15.08 -1.20
N LEU A 139 -3.18 -14.72 -2.48
CA LEU A 139 -2.35 -15.24 -3.55
C LEU A 139 -0.88 -14.83 -3.36
N PHE A 140 -0.63 -13.57 -3.00
CA PHE A 140 0.72 -13.07 -2.73
C PHE A 140 1.40 -13.81 -1.58
N GLU A 141 0.65 -14.18 -0.53
CA GLU A 141 1.16 -15.05 0.55
C GLU A 141 1.74 -16.35 0.00
N LYS A 142 0.99 -17.05 -0.85
CA LYS A 142 1.47 -18.29 -1.49
C LYS A 142 2.73 -18.04 -2.33
N LEU A 143 2.75 -16.95 -3.11
CA LEU A 143 3.89 -16.60 -3.95
C LEU A 143 5.14 -16.27 -3.12
N LEU A 144 4.99 -15.57 -2.00
CA LEU A 144 6.09 -15.28 -1.07
C LEU A 144 6.69 -16.57 -0.51
N ILE A 145 5.86 -17.49 -0.03
CA ILE A 145 6.30 -18.76 0.53
C ILE A 145 7.03 -19.59 -0.55
N ASN A 146 6.43 -19.73 -1.74
CA ASN A 146 6.98 -20.53 -2.83
C ASN A 146 8.30 -19.97 -3.39
N ASN A 147 8.55 -18.67 -3.22
CA ASN A 147 9.78 -18.00 -3.64
C ASN A 147 10.70 -17.63 -2.48
N GLU A 148 10.51 -18.27 -1.31
CA GLU A 148 11.36 -18.05 -0.11
C GLU A 148 11.45 -16.57 0.30
N TYR A 149 10.36 -15.81 0.10
CA TYR A 149 10.26 -14.36 0.31
C TYR A 149 11.21 -13.50 -0.53
N ASP A 150 11.78 -14.05 -1.60
CA ASP A 150 12.54 -13.28 -2.59
C ASP A 150 11.60 -12.75 -3.68
N ILE A 151 11.21 -11.48 -3.57
CA ILE A 151 10.29 -10.84 -4.54
C ILE A 151 10.89 -10.72 -5.95
N ASN A 152 12.22 -10.80 -6.11
CA ASN A 152 12.85 -10.74 -7.42
C ASN A 152 12.61 -12.03 -8.23
N LYS A 153 12.27 -13.13 -7.58
CA LYS A 153 11.88 -14.39 -8.24
C LYS A 153 10.45 -14.36 -8.77
N ILE A 154 9.61 -13.41 -8.31
CA ILE A 154 8.20 -13.32 -8.67
C ILE A 154 8.02 -12.50 -9.96
N GLN A 155 7.43 -13.08 -10.98
CA GLN A 155 7.14 -12.40 -12.24
C GLN A 155 5.79 -11.69 -12.19
N PHE A 156 5.70 -10.61 -11.41
CA PHE A 156 4.47 -9.88 -11.12
C PHE A 156 3.66 -9.49 -12.37
N SER A 157 4.30 -9.07 -13.44
CA SER A 157 3.64 -8.67 -14.69
C SER A 157 2.87 -9.80 -15.40
N LYS A 158 3.19 -11.05 -15.09
CA LYS A 158 2.57 -12.25 -15.68
C LYS A 158 1.43 -12.82 -14.84
N ILE A 159 1.20 -12.30 -13.63
CA ILE A 159 0.18 -12.83 -12.73
C ILE A 159 -1.22 -12.50 -13.28
N ASN A 160 -1.99 -13.53 -13.55
CA ASN A 160 -3.44 -13.45 -13.75
C ASN A 160 -4.15 -13.94 -12.49
N TRP A 161 -4.39 -13.02 -11.55
CA TRP A 161 -4.87 -13.38 -10.24
C TRP A 161 -6.21 -14.17 -10.25
N LYS A 162 -7.05 -13.99 -11.28
CA LYS A 162 -8.33 -14.71 -11.39
C LYS A 162 -8.15 -16.21 -11.68
N SER A 163 -7.14 -16.56 -12.47
CA SER A 163 -6.82 -17.97 -12.74
C SER A 163 -5.84 -18.55 -11.72
N ASP A 164 -4.90 -17.75 -11.24
CA ASP A 164 -3.82 -18.18 -10.36
C ASP A 164 -4.28 -18.34 -8.90
N SER A 165 -5.38 -17.71 -8.49
CA SER A 165 -5.98 -17.89 -7.17
C SER A 165 -6.60 -19.28 -6.97
N LEU A 166 -6.82 -20.03 -8.05
CA LEU A 166 -7.35 -21.39 -8.02
C LEU A 166 -6.26 -22.46 -7.78
N LEU A 167 -5.00 -22.08 -7.78
CA LEU A 167 -3.84 -22.93 -7.51
C LEU A 167 -3.44 -22.86 -6.03
#